data_d627e4a87b373284ac76fef86665ec92
#
_entry.id   d627e4a87b373284ac76fef86665ec92
#
_cell.length_a   1.000
_cell.length_b   1.000
_cell.length_c   1.000
_cell.angle_alpha   90.00
_cell.angle_beta   90.00
_cell.angle_gamma   90.00
#
_symmetry.space_group_name_H-M   'P 1'
#
loop_
_entity.id
_entity.type
_entity.pdbx_description
1 polymer ?
#
loop_
_entity_poly.entity_id
_entity_poly.type
_entity_poly.pdbx_seq_one_letter_code
_entity_poly.pdbx_strand_id
1 'polypeptide(L)'
;MKRPVGFRAQVRAYVNFVEGKKLARIKALAKYPRRGGILFLGDSLTEEFPFGELLPEFPIVGRGYSGDTASMLRERLPYTCTPYAPAAVFLQARINDLQRGASPEETAR
;
A
#
# COMPACT_ATOMS: atom_id res chain seq x y z
N MET A 1 24.57 13.52 -21.60
CA MET A 1 25.03 13.81 -20.22
C MET A 1 25.28 12.52 -19.49
N LYS A 2 26.47 12.35 -18.93
CA LYS A 2 26.78 11.17 -18.14
C LYS A 2 26.16 11.30 -16.76
N ARG A 3 25.60 10.20 -16.26
CA ARG A 3 25.07 10.16 -14.89
C ARG A 3 26.23 10.25 -13.88
N PRO A 4 26.05 10.97 -12.75
CA PRO A 4 27.07 11.00 -11.71
C PRO A 4 27.39 9.60 -11.21
N VAL A 5 28.63 9.40 -10.77
CA VAL A 5 29.04 8.17 -10.11
C VAL A 5 28.15 7.99 -8.87
N GLY A 6 27.59 6.79 -8.72
CA GLY A 6 26.72 6.49 -7.58
C GLY A 6 25.25 6.91 -7.76
N PHE A 7 24.84 7.33 -8.95
CA PHE A 7 23.45 7.73 -9.22
C PHE A 7 22.45 6.68 -8.80
N ARG A 8 22.68 5.42 -9.18
CA ARG A 8 21.80 4.31 -8.80
C ARG A 8 21.72 4.09 -7.28
N ALA A 9 22.88 4.23 -6.62
CA ALA A 9 22.95 4.10 -5.17
C ALA A 9 22.19 5.23 -4.49
N GLN A 10 22.28 6.45 -4.98
CA GLN A 10 21.55 7.60 -4.44
C GLN A 10 20.04 7.45 -4.62
N VAL A 11 19.59 6.99 -5.79
CA VAL A 11 18.18 6.73 -6.05
C VAL A 11 17.66 5.62 -5.12
N ARG A 12 18.42 4.56 -4.97
CA ARG A 12 18.06 3.44 -4.08
C ARG A 12 17.95 3.91 -2.63
N ALA A 13 18.91 4.71 -2.18
CA ALA A 13 18.89 5.25 -0.81
C ALA A 13 17.63 6.10 -0.57
N TYR A 14 17.24 6.93 -1.54
CA TYR A 14 16.02 7.73 -1.44
C TYR A 14 14.77 6.86 -1.38
N VAL A 15 14.67 5.86 -2.26
CA VAL A 15 13.55 4.92 -2.28
C VAL A 15 13.46 4.18 -0.95
N ASN A 16 14.58 3.69 -0.43
CA ASN A 16 14.61 3.01 0.86
C ASN A 16 14.17 3.92 2.01
N PHE A 17 14.56 5.19 1.96
CA PHE A 17 14.14 6.18 2.96
C PHE A 17 12.63 6.39 2.92
N VAL A 18 12.04 6.55 1.72
CA VAL A 18 10.60 6.72 1.55
C VAL A 18 9.84 5.48 2.01
N GLU A 19 10.32 4.29 1.64
CA GLU A 19 9.71 3.02 2.05
C GLU A 19 9.80 2.82 3.56
N GLY A 20 10.91 3.21 4.18
CA GLY A 20 11.07 3.14 5.63
C GLY A 20 10.08 4.03 6.37
N LYS A 21 9.85 5.25 5.88
CA LYS A 21 8.84 6.16 6.43
C LYS A 21 7.43 5.61 6.27
N LYS A 22 7.13 5.03 5.12
CA LYS A 22 5.85 4.39 4.84
C LYS A 22 5.57 3.29 5.87
N LEU A 23 6.52 2.39 6.08
CA LEU A 23 6.36 1.30 7.04
C LEU A 23 6.21 1.80 8.47
N ALA A 24 6.97 2.82 8.86
CA ALA A 24 6.86 3.42 10.20
C ALA A 24 5.47 4.00 10.43
N ARG A 25 4.91 4.68 9.42
CA ARG A 25 3.54 5.22 9.47
C ARG A 25 2.50 4.12 9.59
N ILE A 26 2.64 3.06 8.81
CA ILE A 26 1.75 1.90 8.86
C ILE A 26 1.72 1.30 10.27
N LYS A 27 2.89 1.07 10.85
CA LYS A 27 3.01 0.50 12.20
C LYS A 27 2.44 1.43 13.27
N ALA A 28 2.66 2.73 13.14
CA ALA A 28 2.13 3.71 14.09
C ALA A 28 0.59 3.74 14.06
N LEU A 29 0.00 3.72 12.87
CA LEU A 29 -1.46 3.69 12.72
C LEU A 29 -2.07 2.41 13.27
N ALA A 30 -1.36 1.29 13.17
CA ALA A 30 -1.85 -0.01 13.66
C ALA A 30 -1.95 -0.10 15.19
N LYS A 31 -1.36 0.84 15.92
CA LYS A 31 -1.47 0.91 17.38
C LYS A 31 -2.86 1.35 17.85
N TYR A 32 -3.62 2.02 17.00
CA TYR A 32 -4.93 2.57 17.34
C TYR A 32 -5.98 2.15 16.30
N PRO A 33 -6.23 0.85 16.14
CA PRO A 33 -7.08 0.36 15.05
C PRO A 33 -8.56 0.62 15.31
N ARG A 34 -9.27 1.04 14.27
CA ARG A 34 -10.73 1.04 14.25
C ARG A 34 -11.16 -0.34 13.77
N ARG A 35 -11.70 -1.14 14.67
CA ARG A 35 -12.05 -2.53 14.38
C ARG A 35 -13.46 -2.70 13.81
N GLY A 36 -13.64 -3.75 13.01
CA GLY A 36 -14.96 -4.17 12.51
C GLY A 36 -15.48 -3.36 11.33
N GLY A 37 -14.68 -2.48 10.77
CA GLY A 37 -15.09 -1.67 9.63
C GLY A 37 -14.84 -2.32 8.28
N ILE A 38 -14.86 -1.50 7.25
CA ILE A 38 -14.59 -1.91 5.87
C ILE A 38 -13.17 -1.46 5.53
N LEU A 39 -12.32 -2.42 5.19
CA LEU A 39 -10.92 -2.15 4.88
C LEU A 39 -10.70 -2.12 3.37
N PHE A 40 -10.11 -1.04 2.88
CA PHE A 40 -9.66 -0.92 1.49
C PHE A 40 -8.14 -0.97 1.47
N LEU A 41 -7.60 -2.00 0.83
CA LEU A 41 -6.17 -2.16 0.61
C LEU A 41 -5.87 -1.94 -0.86
N GLY A 42 -4.76 -1.28 -1.17
CA GLY A 42 -4.42 -1.09 -2.55
C GLY A 42 -3.18 -0.24 -2.77
N ASP A 43 -3.05 0.21 -4.00
CA ASP A 43 -1.96 1.07 -4.46
C ASP A 43 -2.39 2.55 -4.48
N SER A 44 -1.88 3.32 -5.44
CA SER A 44 -2.16 4.76 -5.55
C SER A 44 -3.64 5.08 -5.77
N LEU A 45 -4.39 4.23 -6.45
CA LEU A 45 -5.82 4.48 -6.67
C LEU A 45 -6.60 4.43 -5.36
N THR A 46 -6.27 3.48 -4.51
CA THR A 46 -6.86 3.39 -3.17
C THR A 46 -6.38 4.52 -2.27
N GLU A 47 -5.09 4.88 -2.34
CA GLU A 47 -4.52 5.97 -1.57
C GLU A 47 -5.22 7.30 -1.84
N GLU A 48 -5.53 7.59 -3.09
CA GLU A 48 -6.12 8.86 -3.52
C GLU A 48 -7.65 8.89 -3.43
N PHE A 49 -8.32 7.75 -3.22
CA PHE A 49 -9.77 7.72 -3.20
C PHE A 49 -10.32 8.48 -1.97
N PRO A 50 -11.19 9.46 -2.19
CA PRO A 50 -11.69 10.31 -1.09
C PRO A 50 -12.85 9.63 -0.35
N PHE A 51 -12.58 8.62 0.43
CA PHE A 51 -13.60 7.84 1.15
C PHE A 51 -14.49 8.71 2.04
N GLY A 52 -13.90 9.65 2.76
CA GLY A 52 -14.63 10.50 3.70
C GLY A 52 -15.61 11.44 3.01
N GLU A 53 -15.34 11.84 1.78
CA GLU A 53 -16.23 12.71 1.01
C GLU A 53 -17.32 11.95 0.26
N LEU A 54 -16.95 10.79 -0.32
CA LEU A 54 -17.88 10.02 -1.16
C LEU A 54 -18.71 9.01 -0.39
N LEU A 55 -18.17 8.47 0.69
CA LEU A 55 -18.82 7.42 1.47
C LEU A 55 -18.76 7.73 2.97
N PRO A 56 -19.26 8.92 3.40
CA PRO A 56 -19.08 9.35 4.78
C PRO A 56 -19.87 8.53 5.81
N GLU A 57 -20.93 7.85 5.40
CA GLU A 57 -21.75 7.03 6.28
C GLU A 57 -21.18 5.64 6.59
N PHE A 58 -20.08 5.25 5.92
CA PHE A 58 -19.47 3.93 6.11
C PHE A 58 -18.21 4.00 6.96
N PRO A 59 -17.98 3.02 7.85
CA PRO A 59 -16.76 2.96 8.67
C PRO A 59 -15.58 2.39 7.86
N ILE A 60 -15.03 3.21 6.97
CA ILE A 60 -13.97 2.79 6.06
C ILE A 60 -12.59 3.10 6.61
N VAL A 61 -11.68 2.14 6.51
CA VAL A 61 -10.25 2.32 6.74
C VAL A 61 -9.55 2.14 5.41
N GLY A 62 -8.89 3.19 4.94
CA GLY A 62 -8.13 3.16 3.69
C GLY A 62 -6.64 2.95 3.95
N ARG A 63 -6.07 1.95 3.31
CA ARG A 63 -4.64 1.65 3.39
C ARG A 63 -4.11 1.39 1.98
N GLY A 64 -4.08 2.45 1.18
CA GLY A 64 -3.50 2.43 -0.16
C GLY A 64 -2.14 3.09 -0.15
N TYR A 65 -1.21 2.54 -0.89
CA TYR A 65 0.15 3.04 -0.96
C TYR A 65 0.66 3.01 -2.39
N SER A 66 1.09 4.17 -2.89
CA SER A 66 1.58 4.32 -4.25
C SER A 66 2.73 3.37 -4.56
N GLY A 67 2.65 2.73 -5.71
CA GLY A 67 3.71 1.83 -6.17
C GLY A 67 3.67 0.43 -5.59
N ASP A 68 2.75 0.12 -4.69
CA ASP A 68 2.68 -1.19 -4.06
C ASP A 68 2.30 -2.28 -5.06
N THR A 69 3.02 -3.39 -4.98
CA THR A 69 2.69 -4.63 -5.66
C THR A 69 1.86 -5.52 -4.73
N ALA A 70 1.28 -6.59 -5.27
CA ALA A 70 0.54 -7.56 -4.47
C ALA A 70 1.41 -8.17 -3.37
N SER A 71 2.68 -8.43 -3.68
CA SER A 71 3.65 -8.96 -2.73
C SER A 71 3.89 -8.02 -1.55
N MET A 72 4.05 -6.73 -1.83
CA MET A 72 4.23 -5.70 -0.79
C MET A 72 3.01 -5.58 0.12
N LEU A 73 1.81 -5.61 -0.47
CA LEU A 73 0.57 -5.58 0.30
C LEU A 73 0.47 -6.80 1.23
N ARG A 74 0.79 -7.97 0.71
CA ARG A 74 0.75 -9.22 1.46
C ARG A 74 1.70 -9.19 2.66
N GLU A 75 2.92 -8.71 2.48
CA GLU A 75 3.91 -8.60 3.54
C GLU A 75 3.46 -7.70 4.69
N ARG A 76 2.61 -6.72 4.41
CA ARG A 76 2.14 -5.75 5.40
C ARG A 76 0.83 -6.12 6.07
N LEU A 77 0.17 -7.20 5.68
CA LEU A 77 -1.12 -7.61 6.27
C LEU A 77 -1.12 -7.65 7.80
N PRO A 78 -0.06 -8.10 8.48
CA PRO A 78 -0.03 -8.06 9.94
C PRO A 78 -0.21 -6.66 10.55
N TYR A 79 0.04 -5.60 9.78
CA TYR A 79 -0.09 -4.21 10.22
C TYR A 79 -1.27 -3.49 9.59
N THR A 80 -1.69 -3.88 8.39
CA THR A 80 -2.72 -3.18 7.62
C THR A 80 -4.09 -3.85 7.68
N CYS A 81 -4.15 -5.11 8.02
CA CYS A 81 -5.39 -5.87 8.06
C CYS A 81 -5.70 -6.45 9.43
N THR A 82 -4.80 -7.28 9.95
CA THR A 82 -5.03 -8.03 11.19
C THR A 82 -5.47 -7.16 12.39
N PRO A 83 -4.82 -6.00 12.67
CA PRO A 83 -5.21 -5.19 13.82
C PRO A 83 -6.63 -4.62 13.72
N TYR A 84 -7.14 -4.46 12.51
CA TYR A 84 -8.44 -3.83 12.27
C TYR A 84 -9.60 -4.81 12.33
N ALA A 85 -9.35 -6.11 12.33
CA ALA A 85 -10.38 -7.16 12.35
C ALA A 85 -11.58 -6.78 11.48
N PRO A 86 -11.39 -6.51 10.17
CA PRO A 86 -12.42 -5.90 9.34
C PRO A 86 -13.58 -6.86 9.07
N ALA A 87 -14.78 -6.29 8.93
CA ALA A 87 -15.96 -7.04 8.49
C ALA A 87 -15.92 -7.37 7.00
N ALA A 88 -15.26 -6.50 6.22
CA ALA A 88 -15.08 -6.71 4.78
C ALA A 88 -13.75 -6.11 4.34
N VAL A 89 -13.13 -6.72 3.34
CA VAL A 89 -11.87 -6.24 2.75
C VAL A 89 -12.05 -6.12 1.25
N PHE A 90 -11.73 -4.93 0.72
CA PHE A 90 -11.65 -4.69 -0.71
C PHE A 90 -10.21 -4.52 -1.08
N LEU A 91 -9.74 -5.27 -2.06
CA LEU A 91 -8.36 -5.26 -2.51
C LEU A 91 -8.25 -4.79 -3.95
N GLN A 92 -7.53 -3.68 -4.14
CA GLN A 92 -7.21 -3.16 -5.46
C GLN A 92 -5.68 -3.24 -5.61
N ALA A 93 -5.21 -4.13 -6.46
CA ALA A 93 -3.78 -4.41 -6.60
C ALA A 93 -3.45 -4.86 -8.02
N ARG A 94 -2.17 -5.13 -8.24
CA ARG A 94 -1.61 -5.82 -9.40
C ARG A 94 -1.23 -4.95 -10.59
N ILE A 95 -1.74 -3.72 -10.71
CA ILE A 95 -1.33 -2.86 -11.83
C ILE A 95 0.17 -2.57 -11.77
N ASN A 96 0.73 -2.37 -10.57
CA ASN A 96 2.16 -2.15 -10.39
C ASN A 96 2.98 -3.39 -10.69
N ASP A 97 2.43 -4.59 -10.45
CA ASP A 97 3.07 -5.85 -10.83
C ASP A 97 3.24 -5.92 -12.34
N LEU A 98 2.20 -5.59 -13.10
CA LEU A 98 2.25 -5.58 -14.55
C LEU A 98 3.23 -4.54 -15.08
N GLN A 99 3.25 -3.35 -14.50
CA GLN A 99 4.18 -2.28 -14.87
C GLN A 99 5.63 -2.65 -14.58
N ARG A 100 5.86 -3.49 -13.57
CA ARG A 100 7.20 -3.97 -13.20
C ARG A 100 7.63 -5.22 -13.97
N GLY A 101 6.83 -5.66 -14.96
CA GLY A 101 7.17 -6.74 -15.87
C GLY A 101 6.69 -8.12 -15.45
N ALA A 102 5.86 -8.23 -14.42
CA ALA A 102 5.23 -9.49 -14.08
C ALA A 102 4.25 -9.91 -15.17
N SER A 103 4.18 -11.20 -15.46
CA SER A 103 3.19 -11.70 -16.42
C SER A 103 1.78 -11.70 -15.78
N PRO A 104 0.71 -11.69 -16.59
CA PRO A 104 -0.64 -11.83 -16.05
C PRO A 104 -0.82 -13.07 -15.18
N GLU A 105 -0.17 -14.17 -15.52
CA GLU A 105 -0.22 -15.41 -14.76
C GLU A 105 0.44 -15.27 -13.39
N GLU A 106 1.61 -14.63 -13.32
CA GLU A 106 2.31 -14.37 -12.06
C GLU A 106 1.48 -13.46 -11.16
N THR A 107 0.85 -12.43 -11.74
CA THR A 107 0.03 -11.48 -11.03
C THR A 107 -1.26 -12.10 -10.49
N ALA A 108 -1.80 -13.09 -11.19
CA ALA A 108 -3.05 -13.77 -10.82
C ALA A 108 -2.91 -14.77 -9.67
N ARG A 109 -1.69 -15.10 -9.28
CA ARG A 109 -1.44 -16.08 -8.21
C ARG A 109 -1.59 -15.51 -6.80
#